data_4a15a680f34684d636d323d359c9ee80
#
_entry.id   4a15a680f34684d636d323d359c9ee80
#
_cell.length_a   1.000
_cell.length_b   1.000
_cell.length_c   1.000
_cell.angle_alpha   90.00
_cell.angle_beta   90.00
_cell.angle_gamma   90.00
#
_symmetry.space_group_name_H-M   'P 1'
#
loop_
_entity.id
_entity.type
_entity.pdbx_description
1 polymer ?
#
loop_
_entity_poly.entity_id
_entity_poly.type
_entity_poly.pdbx_seq_one_letter_code
_entity_poly.pdbx_strand_id
1 'polypeptide(L)'
;MYRIIRKVVHSGGRGNYLPRVLPKVRAAILSIGALQHRNFRLFIAGQFVSLCGTWMQSVALSWLVLELTNSTWKTGLVSFFGAFPVLLLTLWGGAVADRVDKRFWLMVLQTFFLVEALALGILAWAGMITVPWVYALALLTGVVSAFEIPIRQAYLVEMVGKSNLMSAIALNSSAFNLSRVVGPALAGVVNATLGPAACFFINAVSFFAVLIGLYKIDPREVRSDQSGRRAGLRAGWDHVRALPLPRALVILTTVFTLFGSALIAILPAFARKALGAEVGGYGGLMSAFGIGAALGALTLAAIGQRFQRERVAFIAAIAVGVSLLLLGLVHVFAVAVVLLVVAGLSMALNAIMTNTILQTSAPDHIRGQVVGLYSFIVIGLAPFGSAQASWIGEQFGPSFAIALGGAVCLVAALVMAWRNGLFRPRPDVGPLARMTGEYPVLDSPDGQGGGR
;
A
#
# COMPACT_ATOMS: atom_id res chain seq x y z
N MET A 1 14.50 6.48 -20.87
CA MET A 1 14.71 7.34 -19.68
C MET A 1 16.18 7.36 -19.25
N TYR A 2 16.80 6.21 -18.91
CA TYR A 2 18.22 6.13 -18.48
C TYR A 2 19.23 6.74 -19.45
N ARG A 3 19.08 6.55 -20.78
CA ARG A 3 19.94 7.16 -21.81
C ARG A 3 19.82 8.69 -21.90
N ILE A 4 18.65 9.25 -21.58
CA ILE A 4 18.42 10.71 -21.60
C ILE A 4 19.06 11.35 -20.35
N ILE A 5 18.88 10.73 -19.17
CA ILE A 5 19.48 11.19 -17.91
C ILE A 5 21.02 11.14 -18.00
N ARG A 6 21.59 10.08 -18.57
CA ARG A 6 23.05 9.94 -18.73
C ARG A 6 23.66 11.00 -19.67
N LYS A 7 22.92 11.41 -20.73
CA LYS A 7 23.37 12.51 -21.62
C LYS A 7 23.30 13.89 -20.96
N VAL A 8 22.34 14.13 -20.06
CA VAL A 8 22.19 15.39 -19.34
C VAL A 8 23.26 15.57 -18.27
N VAL A 9 23.66 14.49 -17.59
CA VAL A 9 24.70 14.53 -16.53
C VAL A 9 26.12 14.66 -17.11
N HIS A 10 26.39 14.21 -18.33
CA HIS A 10 27.72 14.30 -18.92
C HIS A 10 27.99 15.54 -19.80
N SER A 11 26.98 16.40 -20.04
CA SER A 11 27.18 17.67 -20.76
C SER A 11 27.30 18.86 -19.81
N GLY A 12 28.36 18.90 -19.00
CA GLY A 12 28.69 20.03 -18.14
C GLY A 12 29.10 21.30 -18.89
N GLY A 13 28.13 22.00 -19.48
CA GLY A 13 28.31 23.28 -20.16
C GLY A 13 27.26 24.29 -19.72
N ARG A 14 27.68 25.41 -19.21
CA ARG A 14 26.88 26.53 -18.70
C ARG A 14 25.98 27.13 -19.79
N GLY A 15 24.73 27.42 -19.47
CA GLY A 15 23.88 28.39 -20.15
C GLY A 15 22.83 27.79 -21.11
N ASN A 16 21.54 28.08 -20.85
CA ASN A 16 20.38 27.94 -21.74
C ASN A 16 19.86 26.52 -22.12
N TYR A 17 20.07 25.50 -21.28
CA TYR A 17 19.59 24.15 -21.56
C TYR A 17 18.16 23.85 -21.07
N LEU A 18 17.68 24.57 -20.04
CA LEU A 18 16.35 24.36 -19.45
C LEU A 18 15.17 24.44 -20.47
N PRO A 19 15.13 25.45 -21.38
CA PRO A 19 14.00 25.53 -22.34
C PRO A 19 13.96 24.42 -23.38
N ARG A 20 15.12 23.78 -23.68
CA ARG A 20 15.19 22.66 -24.68
C ARG A 20 15.01 21.28 -24.06
N VAL A 21 15.25 21.14 -22.76
CA VAL A 21 15.10 19.87 -22.04
C VAL A 21 13.64 19.63 -21.64
N LEU A 22 12.94 20.67 -21.21
CA LEU A 22 11.54 20.59 -20.79
C LEU A 22 10.60 20.00 -21.87
N PRO A 23 10.65 20.39 -23.15
CA PRO A 23 9.79 19.77 -24.17
C PRO A 23 10.13 18.29 -24.42
N LYS A 24 11.42 17.93 -24.37
CA LYS A 24 11.84 16.52 -24.55
C LYS A 24 11.46 15.63 -23.37
N VAL A 25 11.58 16.12 -22.15
CA VAL A 25 11.11 15.43 -20.95
C VAL A 25 9.59 15.31 -20.98
N ARG A 26 8.87 16.38 -21.33
CA ARG A 26 7.43 16.36 -21.52
C ARG A 26 7.00 15.34 -22.58
N ALA A 27 7.66 15.30 -23.74
CA ALA A 27 7.38 14.32 -24.79
C ALA A 27 7.67 12.89 -24.34
N ALA A 28 8.76 12.65 -23.58
CA ALA A 28 9.09 11.35 -23.02
C ALA A 28 8.09 10.90 -21.94
N ILE A 29 7.61 11.82 -21.10
CA ILE A 29 6.56 11.54 -20.11
C ILE A 29 5.24 11.23 -20.80
N LEU A 30 4.88 11.98 -21.84
CA LEU A 30 3.66 11.75 -22.62
C LEU A 30 3.73 10.49 -23.48
N SER A 31 4.91 9.93 -23.75
CA SER A 31 5.06 8.64 -24.42
C SER A 31 4.75 7.43 -23.51
N ILE A 32 4.58 7.64 -22.19
CA ILE A 32 4.08 6.60 -21.27
C ILE A 32 2.60 6.38 -21.60
N GLY A 33 2.25 5.17 -22.06
CA GLY A 33 0.95 4.84 -22.69
C GLY A 33 -0.30 5.44 -22.05
N ALA A 34 -0.47 5.33 -20.71
CA ALA A 34 -1.64 5.88 -20.02
C ALA A 34 -1.66 7.42 -19.98
N LEU A 35 -0.50 8.09 -19.96
CA LEU A 35 -0.43 9.56 -19.94
C LEU A 35 -0.74 10.20 -21.29
N GLN A 36 -0.92 9.42 -22.36
CA GLN A 36 -1.45 9.92 -23.64
C GLN A 36 -2.93 10.35 -23.49
N HIS A 37 -3.68 9.67 -22.62
CA HIS A 37 -5.09 9.99 -22.36
C HIS A 37 -5.22 11.24 -21.49
N ARG A 38 -5.85 12.29 -22.02
CA ARG A 38 -6.11 13.56 -21.29
C ARG A 38 -6.90 13.31 -20.02
N ASN A 39 -7.92 12.48 -20.08
CA ASN A 39 -8.79 12.13 -18.96
C ASN A 39 -7.98 11.48 -17.81
N PHE A 40 -7.10 10.54 -18.14
CA PHE A 40 -6.25 9.90 -17.15
C PHE A 40 -5.26 10.89 -16.48
N ARG A 41 -4.67 11.83 -17.25
CA ARG A 41 -3.78 12.86 -16.67
C ARG A 41 -4.50 13.74 -15.65
N LEU A 42 -5.73 14.19 -15.99
CA LEU A 42 -6.53 15.01 -15.08
C LEU A 42 -6.87 14.24 -13.81
N PHE A 43 -7.28 12.99 -13.96
CA PHE A 43 -7.62 12.12 -12.85
C PHE A 43 -6.43 11.86 -11.94
N ILE A 44 -5.29 11.38 -12.48
CA ILE A 44 -4.13 10.97 -11.68
C ILE A 44 -3.48 12.16 -10.96
N ALA A 45 -3.47 13.35 -11.56
CA ALA A 45 -2.97 14.56 -10.92
C ALA A 45 -3.84 14.97 -9.72
N GLY A 46 -5.17 15.01 -9.88
CA GLY A 46 -6.09 15.27 -8.79
C GLY A 46 -6.00 14.21 -7.69
N GLN A 47 -5.96 12.94 -8.09
CA GLN A 47 -5.86 11.82 -7.17
C GLN A 47 -4.57 11.87 -6.33
N PHE A 48 -3.43 12.23 -6.93
CA PHE A 48 -2.18 12.37 -6.19
C PHE A 48 -2.27 13.44 -5.09
N VAL A 49 -2.82 14.62 -5.41
CA VAL A 49 -3.01 15.71 -4.44
C VAL A 49 -3.93 15.26 -3.30
N SER A 50 -5.06 14.63 -3.63
CA SER A 50 -6.01 14.10 -2.64
C SER A 50 -5.40 13.00 -1.78
N LEU A 51 -4.62 12.09 -2.35
CA LEU A 51 -3.92 11.04 -1.59
C LEU A 51 -2.90 11.63 -0.59
N CYS A 52 -2.17 12.69 -0.98
CA CYS A 52 -1.27 13.39 -0.04
C CYS A 52 -2.07 13.99 1.13
N GLY A 53 -3.21 14.63 0.86
CA GLY A 53 -4.11 15.16 1.88
C GLY A 53 -4.66 14.06 2.79
N THR A 54 -5.09 12.94 2.22
CA THR A 54 -5.61 11.78 2.99
C THR A 54 -4.57 11.19 3.92
N TRP A 55 -3.31 11.01 3.47
CA TRP A 55 -2.22 10.56 4.33
C TRP A 55 -1.89 11.59 5.41
N MET A 56 -1.93 12.88 5.07
CA MET A 56 -1.75 13.96 6.04
C MET A 56 -2.83 13.93 7.13
N GLN A 57 -4.11 13.81 6.75
CA GLN A 57 -5.22 13.66 7.69
C GLN A 57 -5.05 12.43 8.58
N SER A 58 -4.67 11.28 8.01
CA SER A 58 -4.46 10.03 8.77
C SER A 58 -3.41 10.19 9.87
N VAL A 59 -2.29 10.84 9.58
CA VAL A 59 -1.24 11.15 10.56
C VAL A 59 -1.75 12.10 11.64
N ALA A 60 -2.38 13.21 11.23
CA ALA A 60 -2.90 14.21 12.17
C ALA A 60 -3.99 13.62 13.09
N LEU A 61 -4.88 12.79 12.54
CA LEU A 61 -5.97 12.17 13.29
C LEU A 61 -5.46 11.16 14.31
N SER A 62 -4.52 10.29 13.93
CA SER A 62 -3.92 9.30 14.83
C SER A 62 -3.15 9.97 15.97
N TRP A 63 -2.41 11.05 15.67
CA TRP A 63 -1.72 11.84 16.69
C TRP A 63 -2.67 12.57 17.62
N LEU A 64 -3.71 13.21 17.08
CA LEU A 64 -4.73 13.90 17.86
C LEU A 64 -5.42 12.99 18.86
N VAL A 65 -5.82 11.78 18.46
CA VAL A 65 -6.43 10.82 19.43
C VAL A 65 -5.44 10.41 20.52
N LEU A 66 -4.15 10.25 20.17
CA LEU A 66 -3.12 9.98 21.15
C LEU A 66 -2.93 11.15 22.13
N GLU A 67 -2.97 12.40 21.65
CA GLU A 67 -2.91 13.59 22.50
C GLU A 67 -4.10 13.70 23.45
N LEU A 68 -5.32 13.49 22.95
CA LEU A 68 -6.55 13.58 23.71
C LEU A 68 -6.67 12.50 24.79
N THR A 69 -6.07 11.31 24.57
CA THR A 69 -6.37 10.14 25.42
C THR A 69 -5.16 9.51 26.07
N ASN A 70 -3.96 9.80 25.58
CA ASN A 70 -2.71 9.12 25.89
C ASN A 70 -2.79 7.56 25.78
N SER A 71 -3.77 7.04 25.03
CA SER A 71 -4.08 5.62 24.89
C SER A 71 -3.67 5.11 23.51
N THR A 72 -2.81 4.10 23.49
CA THR A 72 -2.42 3.37 22.28
C THR A 72 -3.62 2.60 21.70
N TRP A 73 -4.45 2.02 22.58
CA TRP A 73 -5.65 1.29 22.19
C TRP A 73 -6.65 2.18 21.46
N LYS A 74 -6.98 3.34 22.03
CA LYS A 74 -7.92 4.28 21.42
C LYS A 74 -7.41 4.81 20.08
N THR A 75 -6.11 5.02 19.95
CA THR A 75 -5.47 5.43 18.69
C THR A 75 -5.60 4.33 17.64
N GLY A 76 -5.38 3.07 17.98
CA GLY A 76 -5.51 1.94 17.07
C GLY A 76 -6.95 1.68 16.62
N LEU A 77 -7.94 1.98 17.47
CA LEU A 77 -9.36 1.88 17.10
C LEU A 77 -9.76 2.84 15.98
N VAL A 78 -9.07 3.96 15.76
CA VAL A 78 -9.29 4.81 14.59
C VAL A 78 -9.05 4.03 13.30
N SER A 79 -7.92 3.32 13.22
CA SER A 79 -7.60 2.46 12.07
C SER A 79 -8.58 1.30 11.92
N PHE A 80 -9.02 0.72 13.04
CA PHE A 80 -10.03 -0.34 13.04
C PHE A 80 -11.35 0.14 12.44
N PHE A 81 -11.92 1.23 12.95
CA PHE A 81 -13.20 1.77 12.48
C PHE A 81 -13.12 2.25 11.02
N GLY A 82 -11.97 2.80 10.59
CA GLY A 82 -11.77 3.20 9.20
C GLY A 82 -11.67 2.03 8.22
N ALA A 83 -11.13 0.89 8.63
CA ALA A 83 -10.91 -0.25 7.75
C ALA A 83 -11.98 -1.35 7.86
N PHE A 84 -12.65 -1.49 8.99
CA PHE A 84 -13.64 -2.54 9.24
C PHE A 84 -14.85 -2.50 8.26
N PRO A 85 -15.45 -1.35 7.94
CA PRO A 85 -16.51 -1.30 6.94
C PRO A 85 -16.03 -1.71 5.54
N VAL A 86 -14.78 -1.44 5.21
CA VAL A 86 -14.19 -1.84 3.92
C VAL A 86 -14.21 -3.37 3.79
N LEU A 87 -13.84 -4.10 4.85
CA LEU A 87 -13.93 -5.56 4.88
C LEU A 87 -15.36 -6.07 4.60
N LEU A 88 -16.35 -5.49 5.26
CA LEU A 88 -17.74 -5.96 5.17
C LEU A 88 -18.41 -5.59 3.85
N LEU A 89 -18.17 -4.38 3.35
CA LEU A 89 -18.95 -3.77 2.29
C LEU A 89 -18.29 -3.80 0.91
N THR A 90 -16.97 -4.07 0.79
CA THR A 90 -16.26 -4.02 -0.50
C THR A 90 -16.83 -4.99 -1.54
N LEU A 91 -17.33 -6.15 -1.14
CA LEU A 91 -17.97 -7.10 -2.08
C LEU A 91 -19.25 -6.49 -2.68
N TRP A 92 -20.04 -5.78 -1.88
CA TRP A 92 -21.22 -5.07 -2.35
C TRP A 92 -20.83 -3.83 -3.17
N GLY A 93 -19.78 -3.11 -2.74
CA GLY A 93 -19.21 -2.01 -3.49
C GLY A 93 -18.78 -2.40 -4.91
N GLY A 94 -18.19 -3.59 -5.08
CA GLY A 94 -17.87 -4.15 -6.40
C GLY A 94 -19.13 -4.41 -7.24
N ALA A 95 -20.19 -4.99 -6.65
CA ALA A 95 -21.45 -5.23 -7.35
C ALA A 95 -22.18 -3.92 -7.75
N VAL A 96 -22.02 -2.88 -6.96
CA VAL A 96 -22.53 -1.53 -7.27
C VAL A 96 -21.72 -0.90 -8.40
N ALA A 97 -20.38 -1.02 -8.36
CA ALA A 97 -19.49 -0.47 -9.38
C ALA A 97 -19.82 -0.92 -10.81
N ASP A 98 -20.34 -2.16 -10.96
CA ASP A 98 -20.74 -2.71 -12.26
C ASP A 98 -22.03 -2.08 -12.83
N ARG A 99 -22.83 -1.40 -12.00
CA ARG A 99 -24.18 -0.97 -12.35
C ARG A 99 -24.38 0.54 -12.43
N VAL A 100 -23.40 1.31 -11.91
CA VAL A 100 -23.56 2.76 -11.74
C VAL A 100 -22.72 3.56 -12.73
N ASP A 101 -23.11 4.83 -12.96
CA ASP A 101 -22.25 5.80 -13.58
C ASP A 101 -21.07 6.11 -12.64
N LYS A 102 -19.91 5.55 -12.97
CA LYS A 102 -18.72 5.60 -12.13
C LYS A 102 -18.22 7.01 -11.89
N ARG A 103 -18.31 7.89 -12.91
CA ARG A 103 -17.91 9.29 -12.78
C ARG A 103 -18.80 10.04 -11.79
N PHE A 104 -20.11 9.91 -11.94
CA PHE A 104 -21.08 10.54 -11.04
C PHE A 104 -20.88 10.06 -9.59
N TRP A 105 -20.83 8.75 -9.39
CA TRP A 105 -20.64 8.19 -8.05
C TRP A 105 -19.29 8.54 -7.43
N LEU A 106 -18.22 8.59 -8.21
CA LEU A 106 -16.92 9.08 -7.69
C LEU A 106 -17.03 10.53 -7.23
N MET A 107 -17.73 11.40 -7.96
CA MET A 107 -17.96 12.79 -7.50
C MET A 107 -18.73 12.83 -6.20
N VAL A 108 -19.78 12.03 -6.06
CA VAL A 108 -20.56 11.93 -4.82
C VAL A 108 -19.70 11.46 -3.66
N LEU A 109 -18.94 10.36 -3.83
CA LEU A 109 -18.10 9.79 -2.79
C LEU A 109 -16.94 10.72 -2.40
N GLN A 110 -16.32 11.41 -3.35
CA GLN A 110 -15.29 12.42 -3.08
C GLN A 110 -15.87 13.64 -2.33
N THR A 111 -17.14 14.00 -2.58
CA THR A 111 -17.83 15.04 -1.82
C THR A 111 -18.07 14.61 -0.37
N PHE A 112 -18.39 13.34 -0.13
CA PHE A 112 -18.47 12.81 1.25
C PHE A 112 -17.15 12.90 1.99
N PHE A 113 -16.02 12.53 1.35
CA PHE A 113 -14.70 12.70 1.96
C PHE A 113 -14.35 14.16 2.24
N LEU A 114 -14.71 15.07 1.34
CA LEU A 114 -14.55 16.52 1.54
C LEU A 114 -15.33 16.99 2.76
N VAL A 115 -16.60 16.62 2.87
CA VAL A 115 -17.48 17.01 3.99
C VAL A 115 -16.96 16.42 5.31
N GLU A 116 -16.52 15.16 5.30
CA GLU A 116 -15.91 14.49 6.47
C GLU A 116 -14.64 15.23 6.92
N ALA A 117 -13.74 15.57 6.00
CA ALA A 117 -12.52 16.30 6.31
C ALA A 117 -12.82 17.73 6.84
N LEU A 118 -13.82 18.40 6.27
CA LEU A 118 -14.30 19.69 6.80
C LEU A 118 -14.87 19.55 8.20
N ALA A 119 -15.68 18.52 8.46
CA ALA A 119 -16.25 18.27 9.78
C ALA A 119 -15.16 18.05 10.83
N LEU A 120 -14.14 17.23 10.51
CA LEU A 120 -12.95 17.05 11.37
C LEU A 120 -12.24 18.39 11.60
N GLY A 121 -12.03 19.17 10.55
CA GLY A 121 -11.36 20.48 10.64
C GLY A 121 -12.11 21.46 11.53
N ILE A 122 -13.42 21.58 11.36
CA ILE A 122 -14.28 22.48 12.15
C ILE A 122 -14.31 22.03 13.62
N LEU A 123 -14.53 20.74 13.88
CA LEU A 123 -14.57 20.20 15.24
C LEU A 123 -13.23 20.39 15.97
N ALA A 124 -12.12 20.17 15.26
CA ALA A 124 -10.79 20.36 15.82
C ALA A 124 -10.47 21.84 16.08
N TRP A 125 -10.81 22.72 15.14
CA TRP A 125 -10.61 24.16 15.26
C TRP A 125 -11.45 24.78 16.38
N ALA A 126 -12.71 24.33 16.53
CA ALA A 126 -13.61 24.78 17.58
C ALA A 126 -13.29 24.19 18.97
N GLY A 127 -12.30 23.27 19.09
CA GLY A 127 -12.01 22.57 20.33
C GLY A 127 -13.12 21.60 20.79
N MET A 128 -14.04 21.25 19.89
CA MET A 128 -15.20 20.38 20.18
C MET A 128 -14.96 18.93 19.78
N ILE A 129 -13.79 18.61 19.24
CA ILE A 129 -13.48 17.25 18.80
C ILE A 129 -13.33 16.31 20.00
N THR A 130 -14.04 15.20 19.96
CA THR A 130 -13.97 14.14 20.97
C THR A 130 -13.76 12.79 20.30
N VAL A 131 -13.29 11.80 21.06
CA VAL A 131 -12.99 10.46 20.50
C VAL A 131 -14.20 9.80 19.83
N PRO A 132 -15.45 9.89 20.37
CA PRO A 132 -16.63 9.39 19.66
C PRO A 132 -16.85 10.02 18.28
N TRP A 133 -16.64 11.33 18.12
CA TRP A 133 -16.73 11.99 16.81
C TRP A 133 -15.68 11.46 15.84
N VAL A 134 -14.44 11.26 16.31
CA VAL A 134 -13.37 10.67 15.49
C VAL A 134 -13.74 9.27 15.00
N TYR A 135 -14.27 8.41 15.89
CA TYR A 135 -14.68 7.05 15.50
C TYR A 135 -15.86 7.06 14.54
N ALA A 136 -16.85 7.93 14.75
CA ALA A 136 -18.00 8.04 13.85
C ALA A 136 -17.58 8.49 12.44
N LEU A 137 -16.70 9.49 12.35
CA LEU A 137 -16.18 9.98 11.08
C LEU A 137 -15.24 8.97 10.42
N ALA A 138 -14.38 8.28 11.17
CA ALA A 138 -13.56 7.19 10.64
C ALA A 138 -14.41 6.02 10.10
N LEU A 139 -15.50 5.66 10.80
CA LEU A 139 -16.45 4.64 10.33
C LEU A 139 -17.11 5.08 9.02
N LEU A 140 -17.56 6.35 8.93
CA LEU A 140 -18.12 6.92 7.70
C LEU A 140 -17.11 6.86 6.55
N THR A 141 -15.87 7.28 6.80
CA THR A 141 -14.77 7.18 5.83
C THR A 141 -14.58 5.74 5.33
N GLY A 142 -14.65 4.75 6.23
CA GLY A 142 -14.57 3.33 5.90
C GLY A 142 -15.73 2.87 5.01
N VAL A 143 -16.97 3.29 5.32
CA VAL A 143 -18.15 2.98 4.50
C VAL A 143 -18.00 3.57 3.11
N VAL A 144 -17.64 4.85 2.99
CA VAL A 144 -17.45 5.52 1.70
C VAL A 144 -16.32 4.86 0.90
N SER A 145 -15.21 4.51 1.54
CA SER A 145 -14.06 3.82 0.92
C SER A 145 -14.43 2.45 0.35
N ALA A 146 -15.32 1.71 1.00
CA ALA A 146 -15.78 0.41 0.53
C ALA A 146 -16.45 0.44 -0.84
N PHE A 147 -17.06 1.56 -1.20
CA PHE A 147 -17.64 1.79 -2.54
C PHE A 147 -16.66 2.53 -3.46
N GLU A 148 -15.92 3.50 -2.93
CA GLU A 148 -14.99 4.31 -3.73
C GLU A 148 -13.90 3.46 -4.39
N ILE A 149 -13.27 2.56 -3.64
CA ILE A 149 -12.15 1.75 -4.12
C ILE A 149 -12.51 0.94 -5.37
N PRO A 150 -13.57 0.11 -5.39
CA PRO A 150 -13.91 -0.67 -6.58
C PRO A 150 -14.42 0.20 -7.73
N ILE A 151 -15.19 1.26 -7.46
CA ILE A 151 -15.69 2.18 -8.50
C ILE A 151 -14.51 2.89 -9.17
N ARG A 152 -13.54 3.37 -8.40
CA ARG A 152 -12.33 4.04 -8.90
C ARG A 152 -11.47 3.10 -9.74
N GLN A 153 -11.29 1.85 -9.31
CA GLN A 153 -10.51 0.86 -10.07
C GLN A 153 -11.18 0.53 -11.40
N ALA A 154 -12.50 0.34 -11.42
CA ALA A 154 -13.26 0.11 -12.64
C ALA A 154 -13.22 1.32 -13.59
N TYR A 155 -13.35 2.53 -13.06
CA TYR A 155 -13.27 3.75 -13.86
C TYR A 155 -11.91 3.99 -14.48
N LEU A 156 -10.83 3.60 -13.79
CA LEU A 156 -9.47 3.67 -14.32
C LEU A 156 -9.31 2.80 -15.58
N VAL A 157 -9.88 1.60 -15.59
CA VAL A 157 -9.88 0.72 -16.76
C VAL A 157 -10.62 1.35 -17.94
N GLU A 158 -11.78 1.96 -17.67
CA GLU A 158 -12.59 2.61 -18.68
C GLU A 158 -11.89 3.82 -19.33
N MET A 159 -11.11 4.60 -18.53
CA MET A 159 -10.39 5.78 -19.04
C MET A 159 -9.26 5.47 -19.99
N VAL A 160 -8.54 4.35 -19.81
CA VAL A 160 -7.32 4.07 -20.59
C VAL A 160 -7.45 2.88 -21.55
N GLY A 161 -8.48 2.07 -21.39
CA GLY A 161 -8.67 0.83 -22.13
C GLY A 161 -7.64 -0.26 -21.77
N LYS A 162 -7.85 -1.48 -22.30
CA LYS A 162 -7.03 -2.66 -21.96
C LYS A 162 -5.56 -2.51 -22.40
N SER A 163 -5.29 -1.84 -23.49
CA SER A 163 -3.92 -1.67 -24.05
C SER A 163 -3.00 -0.84 -23.13
N ASN A 164 -3.52 0.15 -22.43
CA ASN A 164 -2.74 1.05 -21.58
C ASN A 164 -2.93 0.78 -20.07
N LEU A 165 -3.69 -0.26 -19.72
CA LEU A 165 -4.07 -0.59 -18.34
C LEU A 165 -2.86 -0.81 -17.45
N MET A 166 -1.85 -1.56 -17.90
CA MET A 166 -0.63 -1.82 -17.10
C MET A 166 0.12 -0.53 -16.77
N SER A 167 0.19 0.40 -17.74
CA SER A 167 0.79 1.73 -17.53
C SER A 167 -0.02 2.56 -16.52
N ALA A 168 -1.34 2.52 -16.60
CA ALA A 168 -2.21 3.23 -15.66
C ALA A 168 -2.11 2.68 -14.23
N ILE A 169 -2.09 1.36 -14.07
CA ILE A 169 -1.89 0.71 -12.77
C ILE A 169 -0.53 1.09 -12.18
N ALA A 170 0.54 1.07 -12.98
CA ALA A 170 1.86 1.45 -12.52
C ALA A 170 1.94 2.91 -12.05
N LEU A 171 1.33 3.84 -12.80
CA LEU A 171 1.26 5.26 -12.42
C LEU A 171 0.40 5.49 -11.18
N ASN A 172 -0.74 4.83 -11.08
CA ASN A 172 -1.60 4.91 -9.89
C ASN A 172 -0.89 4.37 -8.64
N SER A 173 -0.18 3.26 -8.77
CA SER A 173 0.63 2.70 -7.67
C SER A 173 1.79 3.64 -7.30
N SER A 174 2.42 4.27 -8.28
CA SER A 174 3.48 5.27 -8.04
C SER A 174 2.95 6.50 -7.31
N ALA A 175 1.78 7.02 -7.71
CA ALA A 175 1.12 8.13 -7.05
C ALA A 175 0.78 7.77 -5.59
N PHE A 176 0.23 6.58 -5.35
CA PHE A 176 -0.08 6.09 -4.02
C PHE A 176 1.18 5.97 -3.12
N ASN A 177 2.26 5.37 -3.64
CA ASN A 177 3.49 5.22 -2.86
C ASN A 177 4.18 6.58 -2.61
N LEU A 178 4.16 7.49 -3.57
CA LEU A 178 4.74 8.83 -3.39
C LEU A 178 3.92 9.65 -2.38
N SER A 179 2.59 9.54 -2.40
CA SER A 179 1.73 10.21 -1.42
C SER A 179 1.96 9.72 0.01
N ARG A 180 2.33 8.45 0.21
CA ARG A 180 2.75 7.89 1.52
C ARG A 180 4.05 8.49 2.06
N VAL A 181 4.86 9.09 1.21
CA VAL A 181 6.07 9.84 1.62
C VAL A 181 5.72 11.29 1.90
N VAL A 182 5.07 11.92 0.92
CA VAL A 182 4.81 13.37 0.94
C VAL A 182 3.76 13.75 1.98
N GLY A 183 2.66 12.98 2.06
CA GLY A 183 1.56 13.28 2.98
C GLY A 183 1.99 13.33 4.45
N PRO A 184 2.62 12.27 5.00
CA PRO A 184 3.11 12.29 6.38
C PRO A 184 4.18 13.34 6.65
N ALA A 185 5.08 13.63 5.69
CA ALA A 185 6.06 14.69 5.83
C ALA A 185 5.39 16.06 5.98
N LEU A 186 4.39 16.34 5.13
CA LEU A 186 3.59 17.55 5.23
C LEU A 186 2.79 17.59 6.54
N ALA A 187 2.23 16.45 6.96
CA ALA A 187 1.51 16.36 8.23
C ALA A 187 2.39 16.73 9.41
N GLY A 188 3.63 16.23 9.45
CA GLY A 188 4.57 16.54 10.52
C GLY A 188 4.84 18.05 10.63
N VAL A 189 5.06 18.72 9.50
CA VAL A 189 5.31 20.17 9.47
C VAL A 189 4.04 20.97 9.78
N VAL A 190 2.94 20.70 9.07
CA VAL A 190 1.69 21.47 9.20
C VAL A 190 1.07 21.28 10.59
N ASN A 191 1.05 20.06 11.10
CA ASN A 191 0.50 19.81 12.43
C ASN A 191 1.34 20.45 13.54
N ALA A 192 2.67 20.41 13.42
CA ALA A 192 3.57 21.05 14.40
C ALA A 192 3.47 22.59 14.42
N THR A 193 3.15 23.22 13.28
CA THR A 193 3.13 24.69 13.15
C THR A 193 1.73 25.29 13.25
N LEU A 194 0.72 24.63 12.68
CA LEU A 194 -0.64 25.16 12.53
C LEU A 194 -1.68 24.29 13.23
N GLY A 195 -1.28 23.16 13.82
CA GLY A 195 -2.15 22.23 14.51
C GLY A 195 -2.90 21.27 13.59
N PRO A 196 -3.63 20.30 14.19
CA PRO A 196 -4.30 19.22 13.45
C PRO A 196 -5.46 19.73 12.56
N ALA A 197 -6.16 20.79 12.96
CA ALA A 197 -7.25 21.36 12.19
C ALA A 197 -6.80 21.80 10.78
N ALA A 198 -5.60 22.40 10.68
CA ALA A 198 -5.05 22.81 9.40
C ALA A 198 -4.83 21.61 8.45
N CYS A 199 -4.36 20.47 8.97
CA CYS A 199 -4.21 19.26 8.17
C CYS A 199 -5.54 18.79 7.60
N PHE A 200 -6.62 18.85 8.38
CA PHE A 200 -7.97 18.46 7.94
C PHE A 200 -8.52 19.43 6.89
N PHE A 201 -8.37 20.74 7.07
CA PHE A 201 -8.79 21.74 6.07
C PHE A 201 -8.00 21.61 4.76
N ILE A 202 -6.69 21.40 4.82
CA ILE A 202 -5.88 21.19 3.62
C ILE A 202 -6.33 19.91 2.89
N ASN A 203 -6.64 18.84 3.63
CA ASN A 203 -7.19 17.64 3.01
C ASN A 203 -8.55 17.91 2.36
N ALA A 204 -9.46 18.63 3.02
CA ALA A 204 -10.74 19.02 2.45
C ALA A 204 -10.55 19.78 1.12
N VAL A 205 -9.63 20.75 1.09
CA VAL A 205 -9.27 21.47 -0.13
C VAL A 205 -8.68 20.54 -1.20
N SER A 206 -7.90 19.54 -0.81
CA SER A 206 -7.29 18.59 -1.75
C SER A 206 -8.30 17.78 -2.54
N PHE A 207 -9.49 17.51 -1.98
CA PHE A 207 -10.58 16.83 -2.70
C PHE A 207 -11.13 17.63 -3.87
N PHE A 208 -11.05 18.97 -3.82
CA PHE A 208 -11.41 19.78 -4.98
C PHE A 208 -10.55 19.48 -6.20
N ALA A 209 -9.28 19.09 -6.02
CA ALA A 209 -8.42 18.73 -7.14
C ALA A 209 -8.96 17.49 -7.90
N VAL A 210 -9.46 16.48 -7.18
CA VAL A 210 -10.10 15.30 -7.81
C VAL A 210 -11.45 15.68 -8.42
N LEU A 211 -12.28 16.43 -7.69
CA LEU A 211 -13.60 16.85 -8.18
C LEU A 211 -13.49 17.68 -9.46
N ILE A 212 -12.55 18.63 -9.54
CA ILE A 212 -12.26 19.41 -10.76
C ILE A 212 -11.75 18.49 -11.86
N GLY A 213 -10.87 17.53 -11.53
CA GLY A 213 -10.39 16.53 -12.48
C GLY A 213 -11.55 15.73 -13.07
N LEU A 214 -12.41 15.16 -12.25
CA LEU A 214 -13.58 14.38 -12.66
C LEU A 214 -14.59 15.22 -13.46
N TYR A 215 -14.80 16.48 -13.07
CA TYR A 215 -15.68 17.40 -13.80
C TYR A 215 -15.18 17.71 -15.21
N LYS A 216 -13.85 17.84 -15.40
CA LYS A 216 -13.21 18.15 -16.70
C LYS A 216 -13.00 16.93 -17.59
N ILE A 217 -13.27 15.72 -17.13
CA ILE A 217 -13.19 14.48 -17.93
C ILE A 217 -14.30 14.48 -18.97
N ASP A 218 -13.95 14.20 -20.23
CA ASP A 218 -14.93 14.01 -21.29
C ASP A 218 -15.52 12.58 -21.21
N PRO A 219 -16.84 12.44 -20.95
CA PRO A 219 -17.47 11.11 -20.83
C PRO A 219 -17.51 10.34 -22.16
N ARG A 220 -17.35 10.99 -23.30
CA ARG A 220 -17.38 10.34 -24.62
C ARG A 220 -16.12 9.51 -24.90
N GLU A 221 -15.03 9.81 -24.22
CA GLU A 221 -13.78 9.07 -24.33
C GLU A 221 -13.71 7.86 -23.39
N VAL A 222 -14.71 7.68 -22.51
CA VAL A 222 -14.73 6.60 -21.52
C VAL A 222 -15.51 5.42 -22.07
N ARG A 223 -14.85 4.26 -22.19
CA ARG A 223 -15.45 3.02 -22.72
C ARG A 223 -16.00 2.16 -21.60
N SER A 224 -17.29 1.88 -21.63
CA SER A 224 -17.90 0.91 -20.70
C SER A 224 -17.55 -0.52 -21.14
N ASP A 225 -16.79 -1.25 -20.32
CA ASP A 225 -16.50 -2.67 -20.52
C ASP A 225 -17.25 -3.50 -19.44
N GLN A 226 -18.42 -4.02 -19.81
CA GLN A 226 -19.33 -4.74 -18.90
C GLN A 226 -18.95 -6.21 -18.70
N SER A 227 -17.72 -6.62 -18.85
CA SER A 227 -17.31 -8.03 -18.74
C SER A 227 -16.91 -8.45 -17.31
N GLY A 228 -17.80 -8.25 -16.35
CA GLY A 228 -17.61 -8.72 -14.96
C GLY A 228 -18.19 -10.13 -14.74
N ARG A 229 -17.42 -11.20 -14.89
CA ARG A 229 -17.79 -12.52 -14.37
C ARG A 229 -17.66 -12.49 -12.83
N ARG A 230 -18.75 -12.73 -12.12
CA ARG A 230 -18.74 -13.03 -10.69
C ARG A 230 -17.95 -14.32 -10.45
N ALA A 231 -16.71 -14.22 -10.06
CA ALA A 231 -15.90 -15.37 -9.67
C ALA A 231 -15.99 -15.51 -8.15
N GLY A 232 -16.53 -16.62 -7.67
CA GLY A 232 -16.45 -16.97 -6.24
C GLY A 232 -14.97 -17.18 -5.83
N LEU A 233 -14.63 -17.02 -4.55
CA LEU A 233 -13.24 -17.20 -4.05
C LEU A 233 -12.81 -18.65 -3.88
N ARG A 234 -13.75 -19.62 -4.01
CA ARG A 234 -13.54 -21.03 -3.65
C ARG A 234 -12.46 -21.69 -4.50
N ALA A 235 -12.53 -21.58 -5.82
CA ALA A 235 -11.54 -22.24 -6.68
C ALA A 235 -10.12 -21.59 -6.53
N GLY A 236 -10.05 -20.29 -6.24
CA GLY A 236 -8.80 -19.63 -5.88
C GLY A 236 -8.20 -20.15 -4.58
N TRP A 237 -9.03 -20.40 -3.57
CA TRP A 237 -8.62 -21.00 -2.30
C TRP A 237 -8.13 -22.44 -2.47
N ASP A 238 -8.87 -23.28 -3.20
CA ASP A 238 -8.51 -24.66 -3.45
C ASP A 238 -7.17 -24.76 -4.20
N HIS A 239 -6.94 -23.90 -5.18
CA HIS A 239 -5.67 -23.80 -5.91
C HIS A 239 -4.50 -23.42 -5.00
N VAL A 240 -4.68 -22.38 -4.18
CA VAL A 240 -3.63 -21.94 -3.24
C VAL A 240 -3.30 -23.02 -2.22
N ARG A 241 -4.32 -23.71 -1.70
CA ARG A 241 -4.15 -24.79 -0.72
C ARG A 241 -3.41 -26.00 -1.30
N ALA A 242 -3.62 -26.30 -2.57
CA ALA A 242 -3.00 -27.43 -3.25
C ALA A 242 -1.49 -27.26 -3.50
N LEU A 243 -1.02 -26.04 -3.66
CA LEU A 243 0.37 -25.76 -4.02
C LEU A 243 1.20 -25.31 -2.80
N PRO A 244 2.37 -25.90 -2.55
CA PRO A 244 3.19 -25.59 -1.35
C PRO A 244 3.61 -24.13 -1.27
N LEU A 245 4.15 -23.55 -2.35
CA LEU A 245 4.66 -22.17 -2.37
C LEU A 245 3.53 -21.12 -2.26
N PRO A 246 2.45 -21.13 -3.07
CA PRO A 246 1.31 -20.24 -2.88
C PRO A 246 0.72 -20.32 -1.48
N ARG A 247 0.57 -21.51 -0.91
CA ARG A 247 0.08 -21.71 0.46
C ARG A 247 0.99 -21.04 1.50
N ALA A 248 2.31 -21.23 1.38
CA ALA A 248 3.28 -20.60 2.27
C ALA A 248 3.22 -19.07 2.20
N LEU A 249 3.12 -18.51 0.99
CA LEU A 249 3.03 -17.06 0.79
C LEU A 249 1.71 -16.48 1.31
N VAL A 250 0.60 -17.17 1.19
CA VAL A 250 -0.69 -16.76 1.76
C VAL A 250 -0.64 -16.79 3.29
N ILE A 251 -0.05 -17.81 3.90
CA ILE A 251 0.16 -17.86 5.35
C ILE A 251 1.04 -16.68 5.80
N LEU A 252 2.16 -16.43 5.12
CA LEU A 252 3.02 -15.29 5.44
C LEU A 252 2.28 -13.96 5.30
N THR A 253 1.50 -13.77 4.24
CA THR A 253 0.69 -12.57 4.07
C THR A 253 -0.30 -12.38 5.22
N THR A 254 -0.95 -13.47 5.66
CA THR A 254 -1.87 -13.44 6.81
C THR A 254 -1.14 -13.01 8.09
N VAL A 255 -0.01 -13.63 8.39
CA VAL A 255 0.81 -13.27 9.57
C VAL A 255 1.29 -11.81 9.48
N PHE A 256 1.77 -11.39 8.32
CA PHE A 256 2.26 -10.03 8.12
C PHE A 256 1.15 -8.98 8.20
N THR A 257 -0.05 -9.31 7.76
CA THR A 257 -1.20 -8.41 7.89
C THR A 257 -1.61 -8.26 9.35
N LEU A 258 -1.64 -9.36 10.11
CA LEU A 258 -2.04 -9.32 11.51
C LEU A 258 -0.96 -8.71 12.44
N PHE A 259 0.31 -8.98 12.17
CA PHE A 259 1.40 -8.62 13.09
C PHE A 259 2.36 -7.56 12.53
N GLY A 260 2.65 -7.57 11.24
CA GLY A 260 3.63 -6.67 10.61
C GLY A 260 3.04 -5.32 10.22
N SER A 261 1.90 -5.28 9.53
CA SER A 261 1.28 -4.03 9.09
C SER A 261 0.62 -3.23 10.21
N ALA A 262 0.34 -3.88 11.31
CA ALA A 262 -0.13 -3.28 12.55
C ALA A 262 0.81 -2.21 13.12
N LEU A 263 2.08 -2.20 12.70
CA LEU A 263 3.05 -1.14 12.99
C LEU A 263 2.47 0.26 12.77
N ILE A 264 1.75 0.49 11.66
CA ILE A 264 1.22 1.82 11.29
C ILE A 264 0.26 2.34 12.37
N ALA A 265 -0.57 1.47 12.96
CA ALA A 265 -1.52 1.87 13.99
C ALA A 265 -0.85 2.21 15.34
N ILE A 266 0.29 1.58 15.64
CA ILE A 266 1.02 1.78 16.90
C ILE A 266 2.08 2.88 16.78
N LEU A 267 2.52 3.19 15.56
CA LEU A 267 3.66 4.07 15.32
C LEU A 267 3.56 5.45 16.01
N PRO A 268 2.38 6.12 16.09
CA PRO A 268 2.28 7.37 16.85
C PRO A 268 2.59 7.19 18.34
N ALA A 269 2.08 6.11 18.95
CA ALA A 269 2.36 5.81 20.36
C ALA A 269 3.84 5.43 20.58
N PHE A 270 4.44 4.69 19.66
CA PHE A 270 5.87 4.38 19.68
C PHE A 270 6.73 5.66 19.55
N ALA A 271 6.40 6.53 18.61
CA ALA A 271 7.10 7.80 18.42
C ALA A 271 7.09 8.63 19.71
N ARG A 272 5.93 8.78 20.35
CA ARG A 272 5.76 9.58 21.55
C ARG A 272 6.33 8.92 22.81
N LYS A 273 5.91 7.66 23.10
CA LYS A 273 6.20 7.00 24.38
C LYS A 273 7.59 6.35 24.43
N ALA A 274 8.12 5.87 23.30
CA ALA A 274 9.41 5.18 23.24
C ALA A 274 10.56 6.06 22.77
N LEU A 275 10.30 6.96 21.81
CA LEU A 275 11.32 7.82 21.24
C LEU A 275 11.28 9.27 21.75
N GLY A 276 10.25 9.65 22.54
CA GLY A 276 10.07 11.02 23.02
C GLY A 276 9.85 12.04 21.88
N ALA A 277 9.42 11.57 20.72
CA ALA A 277 9.24 12.41 19.55
C ALA A 277 7.90 13.12 19.56
N GLU A 278 7.88 14.33 19.03
CA GLU A 278 6.67 15.10 18.77
C GLU A 278 6.05 14.69 17.42
N VAL A 279 4.94 15.35 17.05
CA VAL A 279 4.20 15.06 15.80
C VAL A 279 5.06 15.18 14.54
N GLY A 280 6.01 16.11 14.51
CA GLY A 280 6.98 16.23 13.42
C GLY A 280 7.86 15.00 13.27
N GLY A 281 8.32 14.43 14.39
CA GLY A 281 9.06 13.18 14.42
C GLY A 281 8.22 11.99 13.95
N TYR A 282 6.96 11.89 14.37
CA TYR A 282 6.03 10.86 13.89
C TYR A 282 5.81 10.95 12.37
N GLY A 283 5.59 12.16 11.83
CA GLY A 283 5.50 12.39 10.39
C GLY A 283 6.77 11.96 9.65
N GLY A 284 7.95 12.24 10.22
CA GLY A 284 9.25 11.80 9.72
C GLY A 284 9.40 10.27 9.69
N LEU A 285 8.99 9.56 10.75
CA LEU A 285 9.01 8.10 10.82
C LEU A 285 8.09 7.46 9.77
N MET A 286 6.88 7.98 9.60
CA MET A 286 5.95 7.53 8.57
C MET A 286 6.50 7.76 7.16
N SER A 287 7.14 8.91 6.93
CA SER A 287 7.79 9.23 5.65
C SER A 287 8.98 8.31 5.38
N ALA A 288 9.79 7.99 6.39
CA ALA A 288 10.89 7.04 6.29
C ALA A 288 10.41 5.66 5.84
N PHE A 289 9.32 5.16 6.44
CA PHE A 289 8.67 3.92 6.01
C PHE A 289 8.18 4.01 4.55
N GLY A 290 7.55 5.13 4.17
CA GLY A 290 7.10 5.40 2.80
C GLY A 290 8.26 5.44 1.78
N ILE A 291 9.36 6.10 2.12
CA ILE A 291 10.60 6.15 1.30
C ILE A 291 11.13 4.72 1.07
N GLY A 292 11.20 3.92 2.15
CA GLY A 292 11.59 2.52 2.04
C GLY A 292 10.70 1.75 1.06
N ALA A 293 9.38 1.89 1.17
CA ALA A 293 8.43 1.21 0.29
C ALA A 293 8.58 1.66 -1.18
N ALA A 294 8.81 2.94 -1.43
CA ALA A 294 9.08 3.47 -2.77
C ALA A 294 10.39 2.92 -3.34
N LEU A 295 11.45 2.89 -2.54
CA LEU A 295 12.74 2.29 -2.92
C LEU A 295 12.59 0.80 -3.24
N GLY A 296 11.80 0.04 -2.46
CA GLY A 296 11.53 -1.36 -2.72
C GLY A 296 10.87 -1.60 -4.08
N ALA A 297 9.87 -0.80 -4.42
CA ALA A 297 9.22 -0.87 -5.72
C ALA A 297 10.16 -0.49 -6.88
N LEU A 298 11.00 0.54 -6.71
CA LEU A 298 12.00 0.96 -7.70
C LEU A 298 13.11 -0.07 -7.87
N THR A 299 13.58 -0.65 -6.78
CA THR A 299 14.59 -1.72 -6.78
C THR A 299 14.10 -2.90 -7.62
N LEU A 300 12.86 -3.30 -7.44
CA LEU A 300 12.28 -4.38 -8.23
C LEU A 300 12.18 -4.05 -9.72
N ALA A 301 11.78 -2.82 -10.04
CA ALA A 301 11.73 -2.37 -11.44
C ALA A 301 13.13 -2.34 -12.10
N ALA A 302 14.18 -2.06 -11.32
CA ALA A 302 15.57 -2.01 -11.80
C ALA A 302 16.23 -3.38 -11.92
N ILE A 303 15.98 -4.27 -10.95
CA ILE A 303 16.60 -5.60 -10.87
C ILE A 303 15.92 -6.58 -11.85
N GLY A 304 14.63 -6.37 -12.14
CA GLY A 304 13.87 -7.14 -13.11
C GLY A 304 13.85 -8.66 -12.81
N GLN A 305 13.99 -9.46 -13.87
CA GLN A 305 13.91 -10.94 -13.77
C GLN A 305 15.22 -11.61 -13.37
N ARG A 306 16.24 -10.89 -12.90
CA ARG A 306 17.58 -11.44 -12.62
C ARG A 306 17.64 -12.35 -11.40
N PHE A 307 16.67 -12.25 -10.49
CA PHE A 307 16.64 -13.01 -9.24
C PHE A 307 15.43 -13.94 -9.18
N GLN A 308 15.59 -15.05 -8.47
CA GLN A 308 14.50 -15.98 -8.18
C GLN A 308 13.47 -15.29 -7.30
N ARG A 309 12.26 -15.16 -7.81
CA ARG A 309 11.16 -14.42 -7.17
C ARG A 309 10.87 -14.92 -5.75
N GLU A 310 10.92 -16.24 -5.56
CA GLU A 310 10.69 -16.89 -4.27
C GLU A 310 11.77 -16.50 -3.23
N ARG A 311 13.04 -16.49 -3.65
CA ARG A 311 14.14 -16.08 -2.77
C ARG A 311 13.99 -14.63 -2.33
N VAL A 312 13.67 -13.73 -3.25
CA VAL A 312 13.43 -12.32 -2.93
C VAL A 312 12.27 -12.17 -1.96
N ALA A 313 11.16 -12.89 -2.17
CA ALA A 313 10.00 -12.85 -1.28
C ALA A 313 10.35 -13.29 0.14
N PHE A 314 11.04 -14.42 0.32
CA PHE A 314 11.40 -14.92 1.65
C PHE A 314 12.50 -14.10 2.34
N ILE A 315 13.53 -13.64 1.62
CA ILE A 315 14.56 -12.77 2.18
C ILE A 315 13.95 -11.44 2.64
N ALA A 316 13.07 -10.86 1.82
CA ALA A 316 12.34 -9.66 2.19
C ALA A 316 11.44 -9.91 3.41
N ALA A 317 10.76 -11.05 3.49
CA ALA A 317 9.96 -11.46 4.64
C ALA A 317 10.79 -11.52 5.93
N ILE A 318 11.96 -12.17 5.88
CA ILE A 318 12.90 -12.23 7.01
C ILE A 318 13.36 -10.82 7.41
N ALA A 319 13.71 -9.99 6.42
CA ALA A 319 14.18 -8.62 6.67
C ALA A 319 13.09 -7.75 7.32
N VAL A 320 11.80 -7.91 6.96
CA VAL A 320 10.69 -7.27 7.67
C VAL A 320 10.67 -7.69 9.13
N GLY A 321 10.69 -9.00 9.42
CA GLY A 321 10.65 -9.51 10.78
C GLY A 321 11.82 -9.01 11.63
N VAL A 322 13.05 -9.05 11.10
CA VAL A 322 14.24 -8.52 11.76
C VAL A 322 14.14 -7.02 12.02
N SER A 323 13.72 -6.24 11.00
CA SER A 323 13.62 -4.78 11.14
C SER A 323 12.61 -4.38 12.20
N LEU A 324 11.44 -5.04 12.25
CA LEU A 324 10.41 -4.77 13.26
C LEU A 324 10.85 -5.22 14.66
N LEU A 325 11.49 -6.39 14.78
CA LEU A 325 12.02 -6.86 16.06
C LEU A 325 13.05 -5.85 16.62
N LEU A 326 14.02 -5.45 15.80
CA LEU A 326 15.02 -4.46 16.19
C LEU A 326 14.39 -3.09 16.49
N LEU A 327 13.38 -2.67 15.70
CA LEU A 327 12.68 -1.39 15.91
C LEU A 327 12.04 -1.35 17.32
N GLY A 328 11.41 -2.44 17.76
CA GLY A 328 10.82 -2.50 19.09
C GLY A 328 11.86 -2.45 20.23
N LEU A 329 13.14 -2.74 19.96
CA LEU A 329 14.22 -2.69 20.96
C LEU A 329 14.98 -1.35 20.99
N VAL A 330 14.75 -0.49 19.97
CA VAL A 330 15.50 0.75 19.81
C VAL A 330 14.79 1.94 20.43
N HIS A 331 15.59 2.80 21.09
CA HIS A 331 15.15 4.06 21.71
C HIS A 331 15.81 5.30 21.07
N VAL A 332 16.60 5.10 20.00
CA VAL A 332 17.30 6.16 19.29
C VAL A 332 16.57 6.49 17.99
N PHE A 333 16.08 7.73 17.87
CA PHE A 333 15.26 8.18 16.73
C PHE A 333 15.93 7.93 15.36
N ALA A 334 17.21 8.25 15.21
CA ALA A 334 17.93 8.07 13.95
C ALA A 334 18.00 6.58 13.52
N VAL A 335 18.16 5.66 14.47
CA VAL A 335 18.19 4.23 14.21
C VAL A 335 16.79 3.73 13.83
N ALA A 336 15.75 4.24 14.49
CA ALA A 336 14.35 3.93 14.15
C ALA A 336 14.01 4.36 12.72
N VAL A 337 14.48 5.54 12.27
CA VAL A 337 14.33 6.01 10.88
C VAL A 337 14.94 5.00 9.89
N VAL A 338 16.18 4.57 10.12
CA VAL A 338 16.87 3.60 9.24
C VAL A 338 16.11 2.26 9.21
N LEU A 339 15.71 1.75 10.37
CA LEU A 339 14.96 0.49 10.46
C LEU A 339 13.61 0.56 9.76
N LEU A 340 12.92 1.72 9.81
CA LEU A 340 11.66 1.93 9.10
C LEU A 340 11.85 2.01 7.59
N VAL A 341 12.94 2.61 7.10
CA VAL A 341 13.29 2.56 5.67
C VAL A 341 13.50 1.10 5.23
N VAL A 342 14.26 0.32 5.99
CA VAL A 342 14.50 -1.10 5.68
C VAL A 342 13.20 -1.91 5.76
N ALA A 343 12.37 -1.68 6.77
CA ALA A 343 11.08 -2.34 6.92
C ALA A 343 10.15 -2.03 5.74
N GLY A 344 10.03 -0.76 5.36
CA GLY A 344 9.22 -0.32 4.22
C GLY A 344 9.68 -0.93 2.90
N LEU A 345 10.99 -0.90 2.63
CA LEU A 345 11.61 -1.50 1.45
C LEU A 345 11.30 -3.00 1.37
N SER A 346 11.57 -3.70 2.46
CA SER A 346 11.38 -5.15 2.53
C SER A 346 9.91 -5.55 2.43
N MET A 347 9.02 -4.78 3.07
CA MET A 347 7.57 -5.03 3.01
C MET A 347 7.03 -4.83 1.60
N ALA A 348 7.48 -3.81 0.87
CA ALA A 348 7.10 -3.59 -0.52
C ALA A 348 7.61 -4.71 -1.45
N LEU A 349 8.87 -5.11 -1.31
CA LEU A 349 9.45 -6.22 -2.07
C LEU A 349 8.68 -7.52 -1.82
N ASN A 350 8.40 -7.86 -0.55
CA ASN A 350 7.64 -9.05 -0.20
C ASN A 350 6.24 -9.02 -0.80
N ALA A 351 5.50 -7.92 -0.64
CA ALA A 351 4.12 -7.77 -1.15
C ALA A 351 4.06 -7.92 -2.68
N ILE A 352 4.96 -7.24 -3.41
CA ILE A 352 4.97 -7.29 -4.88
C ILE A 352 5.38 -8.68 -5.38
N MET A 353 6.40 -9.31 -4.78
CA MET A 353 6.82 -10.66 -5.15
C MET A 353 5.74 -11.70 -4.86
N THR A 354 5.15 -11.66 -3.66
CA THR A 354 4.05 -12.55 -3.28
C THR A 354 2.88 -12.42 -4.25
N ASN A 355 2.43 -11.21 -4.53
CA ASN A 355 1.34 -10.97 -5.47
C ASN A 355 1.69 -11.48 -6.89
N THR A 356 2.92 -11.25 -7.35
CA THR A 356 3.38 -11.74 -8.66
C THR A 356 3.40 -13.27 -8.72
N ILE A 357 3.95 -13.95 -7.70
CA ILE A 357 4.01 -15.40 -7.66
C ILE A 357 2.60 -16.00 -7.65
N LEU A 358 1.70 -15.46 -6.82
CA LEU A 358 0.32 -15.92 -6.74
C LEU A 358 -0.41 -15.77 -8.07
N GLN A 359 -0.22 -14.64 -8.77
CA GLN A 359 -0.83 -14.41 -10.09
C GLN A 359 -0.26 -15.32 -11.18
N THR A 360 1.05 -15.56 -11.16
CA THR A 360 1.71 -16.37 -12.20
C THR A 360 1.55 -17.88 -11.96
N SER A 361 1.27 -18.32 -10.73
CA SER A 361 0.97 -19.72 -10.42
C SER A 361 -0.45 -20.13 -10.80
N ALA A 362 -1.36 -19.17 -10.95
CA ALA A 362 -2.76 -19.44 -11.18
C ALA A 362 -3.09 -19.50 -12.69
N PRO A 363 -3.84 -20.53 -13.14
CA PRO A 363 -4.43 -20.55 -14.47
C PRO A 363 -5.31 -19.32 -14.75
N ASP A 364 -5.39 -18.90 -16.01
CA ASP A 364 -6.05 -17.64 -16.40
C ASP A 364 -7.50 -17.53 -15.90
N HIS A 365 -8.25 -18.65 -15.90
CA HIS A 365 -9.67 -18.68 -15.52
C HIS A 365 -9.92 -18.50 -14.00
N ILE A 366 -8.93 -18.73 -13.13
CA ILE A 366 -9.03 -18.53 -11.66
C ILE A 366 -8.09 -17.43 -11.13
N ARG A 367 -7.24 -16.82 -11.97
CA ARG A 367 -6.28 -15.79 -11.55
C ARG A 367 -6.94 -14.65 -10.78
N GLY A 368 -8.11 -14.20 -11.23
CA GLY A 368 -8.88 -13.17 -10.53
C GLY A 368 -9.31 -13.58 -9.12
N GLN A 369 -9.62 -14.87 -8.90
CA GLN A 369 -10.01 -15.38 -7.58
C GLN A 369 -8.81 -15.44 -6.62
N VAL A 370 -7.63 -15.82 -7.12
CA VAL A 370 -6.40 -15.85 -6.32
C VAL A 370 -5.98 -14.44 -5.90
N VAL A 371 -6.08 -13.47 -6.83
CA VAL A 371 -5.83 -12.04 -6.51
C VAL A 371 -6.85 -11.51 -5.53
N GLY A 372 -8.14 -11.88 -5.69
CA GLY A 372 -9.20 -11.51 -4.78
C GLY A 372 -8.96 -12.05 -3.36
N LEU A 373 -8.52 -13.30 -3.23
CA LEU A 373 -8.15 -13.91 -1.96
C LEU A 373 -6.99 -13.17 -1.29
N TYR A 374 -5.92 -12.84 -2.05
CA TYR A 374 -4.80 -12.06 -1.54
C TYR A 374 -5.25 -10.68 -1.04
N SER A 375 -6.07 -9.98 -1.83
CA SER A 375 -6.60 -8.66 -1.46
C SER A 375 -7.50 -8.74 -0.23
N PHE A 376 -8.34 -9.78 -0.13
CA PHE A 376 -9.18 -10.01 1.05
C PHE A 376 -8.34 -10.19 2.32
N ILE A 377 -7.23 -10.93 2.25
CA ILE A 377 -6.34 -11.11 3.40
C ILE A 377 -5.69 -9.77 3.79
N VAL A 378 -5.10 -9.06 2.82
CA VAL A 378 -4.35 -7.82 3.07
C VAL A 378 -5.25 -6.71 3.60
N ILE A 379 -6.43 -6.52 3.01
CA ILE A 379 -7.35 -5.43 3.39
C ILE A 379 -8.27 -5.88 4.53
N GLY A 380 -8.79 -7.10 4.43
CA GLY A 380 -9.81 -7.58 5.34
C GLY A 380 -9.31 -7.91 6.74
N LEU A 381 -8.07 -8.40 6.88
CA LEU A 381 -7.50 -8.71 8.20
C LEU A 381 -6.77 -7.52 8.84
N ALA A 382 -6.49 -6.46 8.11
CA ALA A 382 -5.77 -5.29 8.63
C ALA A 382 -6.44 -4.65 9.88
N PRO A 383 -7.78 -4.47 9.95
CA PRO A 383 -8.43 -3.95 11.15
C PRO A 383 -8.12 -4.76 12.40
N PHE A 384 -8.16 -6.08 12.29
CA PHE A 384 -7.89 -6.98 13.42
C PHE A 384 -6.43 -6.91 13.86
N GLY A 385 -5.50 -6.82 12.90
CA GLY A 385 -4.09 -6.59 13.20
C GLY A 385 -3.87 -5.28 13.94
N SER A 386 -4.48 -4.20 13.48
CA SER A 386 -4.39 -2.88 14.13
C SER A 386 -4.98 -2.89 15.54
N ALA A 387 -6.14 -3.51 15.75
CA ALA A 387 -6.77 -3.62 17.06
C ALA A 387 -5.92 -4.48 18.02
N GLN A 388 -5.53 -5.68 17.58
CA GLN A 388 -4.71 -6.59 18.40
C GLN A 388 -3.40 -5.91 18.85
N ALA A 389 -2.67 -5.32 17.91
CA ALA A 389 -1.38 -4.73 18.21
C ALA A 389 -1.51 -3.51 19.11
N SER A 390 -2.55 -2.69 18.92
CA SER A 390 -2.80 -1.53 19.75
C SER A 390 -3.24 -1.92 21.18
N TRP A 391 -3.98 -3.02 21.31
CA TRP A 391 -4.31 -3.58 22.62
C TRP A 391 -3.06 -4.07 23.35
N ILE A 392 -2.19 -4.83 22.66
CA ILE A 392 -0.91 -5.28 23.22
C ILE A 392 -0.05 -4.06 23.59
N GLY A 393 -0.01 -3.05 22.72
CA GLY A 393 0.73 -1.80 22.96
C GLY A 393 0.21 -0.97 24.12
N GLU A 394 -1.08 -1.07 24.46
CA GLU A 394 -1.67 -0.45 25.64
C GLU A 394 -1.25 -1.18 26.92
N GLN A 395 -1.24 -2.52 26.94
CA GLN A 395 -0.96 -3.33 28.12
C GLN A 395 0.54 -3.43 28.42
N PHE A 396 1.37 -3.63 27.40
CA PHE A 396 2.80 -3.96 27.56
C PHE A 396 3.74 -2.89 26.97
N GLY A 397 3.19 -1.83 26.41
CA GLY A 397 3.93 -0.76 25.75
C GLY A 397 4.09 -0.97 24.23
N PRO A 398 4.19 0.16 23.47
CA PRO A 398 4.26 0.11 22.01
C PRO A 398 5.52 -0.59 21.48
N SER A 399 6.65 -0.45 22.18
CA SER A 399 7.92 -1.12 21.84
C SER A 399 7.78 -2.65 21.88
N PHE A 400 7.16 -3.18 22.96
CA PHE A 400 6.90 -4.60 23.07
C PHE A 400 5.98 -5.13 21.97
N ALA A 401 4.90 -4.41 21.66
CA ALA A 401 3.97 -4.81 20.61
C ALA A 401 4.64 -4.89 19.23
N ILE A 402 5.52 -3.93 18.90
CA ILE A 402 6.30 -3.93 17.65
C ILE A 402 7.31 -5.09 17.66
N ALA A 403 8.05 -5.29 18.74
CA ALA A 403 9.03 -6.38 18.88
C ALA A 403 8.36 -7.76 18.75
N LEU A 404 7.22 -7.95 19.43
CA LEU A 404 6.43 -9.19 19.35
C LEU A 404 5.95 -9.44 17.91
N GLY A 405 5.39 -8.41 17.25
CA GLY A 405 4.97 -8.48 15.85
C GLY A 405 6.14 -8.86 14.93
N GLY A 406 7.31 -8.24 15.13
CA GLY A 406 8.54 -8.56 14.42
C GLY A 406 9.01 -9.99 14.64
N ALA A 407 9.00 -10.47 15.90
CA ALA A 407 9.38 -11.84 16.25
C ALA A 407 8.46 -12.88 15.58
N VAL A 408 7.14 -12.67 15.64
CA VAL A 408 6.15 -13.56 15.02
C VAL A 408 6.33 -13.59 13.49
N CYS A 409 6.51 -12.43 12.85
CA CYS A 409 6.79 -12.33 11.42
C CYS A 409 8.10 -13.03 11.05
N LEU A 410 9.15 -12.86 11.85
CA LEU A 410 10.46 -13.48 11.62
C LEU A 410 10.40 -15.00 11.71
N VAL A 411 9.78 -15.52 12.78
CA VAL A 411 9.62 -16.97 12.96
C VAL A 411 8.80 -17.57 11.81
N ALA A 412 7.68 -16.95 11.45
CA ALA A 412 6.88 -17.41 10.33
C ALA A 412 7.67 -17.39 9.01
N ALA A 413 8.44 -16.34 8.74
CA ALA A 413 9.27 -16.22 7.54
C ALA A 413 10.36 -17.31 7.51
N LEU A 414 11.06 -17.55 8.61
CA LEU A 414 12.10 -18.58 8.71
C LEU A 414 11.53 -19.99 8.53
N VAL A 415 10.40 -20.30 9.20
CA VAL A 415 9.72 -21.61 9.07
C VAL A 415 9.26 -21.85 7.64
N MET A 416 8.63 -20.86 7.01
CA MET A 416 8.16 -21.01 5.63
C MET A 416 9.31 -21.06 4.62
N ALA A 417 10.37 -20.29 4.83
CA ALA A 417 11.59 -20.34 4.01
C ALA A 417 12.28 -21.71 4.11
N TRP A 418 12.37 -22.28 5.31
CA TRP A 418 12.93 -23.60 5.54
C TRP A 418 12.11 -24.72 4.89
N ARG A 419 10.77 -24.70 5.08
CA ARG A 419 9.85 -25.69 4.48
C ARG A 419 9.85 -25.66 2.96
N ASN A 420 10.06 -24.49 2.35
CA ASN A 420 10.09 -24.33 0.88
C ASN A 420 11.52 -24.43 0.32
N GLY A 421 12.49 -24.90 1.10
CA GLY A 421 13.83 -25.24 0.62
C GLY A 421 14.71 -24.04 0.26
N LEU A 422 14.46 -22.84 0.82
CA LEU A 422 15.29 -21.65 0.55
C LEU A 422 16.76 -21.89 0.88
N PHE A 423 17.05 -22.67 1.93
CA PHE A 423 18.39 -22.97 2.43
C PHE A 423 19.00 -24.25 1.83
N ARG A 424 18.29 -24.97 0.94
CA ARG A 424 18.83 -26.13 0.26
C ARG A 424 19.65 -25.70 -0.96
N PRO A 425 20.89 -26.23 -1.14
CA PRO A 425 21.63 -26.05 -2.38
C PRO A 425 20.80 -26.70 -3.51
N ARG A 426 20.41 -25.91 -4.50
CA ARG A 426 19.74 -26.46 -5.70
C ARG A 426 20.80 -27.06 -6.61
N PRO A 427 20.50 -28.18 -7.27
CA PRO A 427 21.36 -28.72 -8.31
C PRO A 427 21.54 -27.62 -9.39
N ASP A 428 22.76 -27.53 -9.92
CA ASP A 428 23.12 -26.56 -10.95
C ASP A 428 22.36 -26.87 -12.24
N VAL A 429 21.25 -26.15 -12.44
CA VAL A 429 20.50 -26.23 -13.69
C VAL A 429 21.27 -25.47 -14.76
N GLY A 430 21.69 -26.19 -15.79
CA GLY A 430 22.48 -25.65 -16.88
C GLY A 430 21.94 -24.38 -17.51
N PRO A 431 22.74 -23.68 -18.36
CA PRO A 431 22.40 -22.36 -18.91
C PRO A 431 21.05 -22.28 -19.62
N LEU A 432 20.60 -23.36 -20.26
CA LEU A 432 19.35 -23.45 -21.00
C LEU A 432 18.11 -23.35 -20.08
N ALA A 433 18.09 -24.03 -18.95
CA ALA A 433 16.99 -23.95 -17.98
C ALA A 433 16.89 -22.58 -17.29
N ARG A 434 18.01 -21.86 -17.21
CA ARG A 434 18.04 -20.46 -16.72
C ARG A 434 17.42 -19.48 -17.72
N MET A 435 17.46 -19.78 -19.02
CA MET A 435 16.90 -18.95 -20.09
C MET A 435 15.41 -19.21 -20.32
N THR A 436 14.95 -20.44 -20.17
CA THR A 436 13.56 -20.84 -20.42
C THR A 436 12.64 -20.67 -19.21
N GLY A 437 13.21 -20.51 -18.01
CA GLY A 437 12.41 -20.45 -16.76
C GLY A 437 11.78 -21.79 -16.37
N GLU A 438 12.08 -22.86 -17.05
CA GLU A 438 11.67 -24.23 -16.72
C GLU A 438 12.58 -24.79 -15.63
N TYR A 439 12.15 -24.63 -14.39
CA TYR A 439 12.79 -25.29 -13.26
C TYR A 439 12.14 -26.67 -13.05
N PRO A 440 12.94 -27.74 -12.87
CA PRO A 440 12.41 -29.04 -12.53
C PRO A 440 11.59 -28.91 -11.24
N VAL A 441 10.36 -29.41 -11.27
CA VAL A 441 9.53 -29.56 -10.08
C VAL A 441 10.28 -30.48 -9.13
N LEU A 442 10.62 -29.99 -7.95
CA LEU A 442 11.23 -30.84 -6.92
C LEU A 442 10.20 -31.90 -6.54
N ASP A 443 10.48 -33.14 -6.88
CA ASP A 443 9.68 -34.30 -6.47
C ASP A 443 9.45 -34.26 -4.96
N SER A 444 8.20 -34.51 -4.57
CA SER A 444 7.82 -34.72 -3.18
C SER A 444 8.62 -35.87 -2.57
N PRO A 445 8.91 -35.86 -1.26
CA PRO A 445 9.72 -36.88 -0.61
C PRO A 445 9.10 -38.30 -0.59
N ASP A 446 7.96 -38.52 -1.23
CA ASP A 446 7.24 -39.81 -1.26
C ASP A 446 7.43 -40.58 -2.56
N GLY A 447 8.62 -40.50 -3.16
CA GLY A 447 9.03 -41.34 -4.27
C GLY A 447 9.25 -42.80 -3.84
N GLN A 448 8.20 -43.56 -3.59
CA GLN A 448 8.28 -45.02 -3.63
C GLN A 448 7.82 -45.52 -5.00
N GLY A 449 8.77 -46.14 -5.62
CA GLY A 449 8.86 -47.14 -6.59
C GLY A 449 7.56 -47.70 -7.22
N GLY A 450 7.57 -47.76 -8.54
CA GLY A 450 6.64 -48.48 -9.35
C GLY A 450 7.24 -48.70 -10.72
N GLY A 451 8.18 -49.63 -10.82
CA GLY A 451 8.60 -50.17 -12.09
C GLY A 451 7.53 -51.04 -12.70
N ARG A 452 7.23 -50.82 -13.96
CA ARG A 452 7.11 -51.80 -15.07
C ARG A 452 6.59 -51.07 -16.30
#